data_8ec09122e1d3e7c66e87e24d80dec3e6
#
_entry.id   8ec09122e1d3e7c66e87e24d80dec3e6
#
_cell.length_a   1.000
_cell.length_b   1.000
_cell.length_c   1.000
_cell.angle_alpha   90.00
_cell.angle_beta   90.00
_cell.angle_gamma   90.00
#
_symmetry.space_group_name_H-M   'P 1'
#
loop_
_entity.id
_entity.type
_entity.pdbx_description
1 polymer ?
#
loop_
_entity_poly.entity_id
_entity_poly.type
_entity_poly.pdbx_seq_one_letter_code
_entity_poly.pdbx_strand_id
1 'polypeptide(L)'
;MAFHRKFKKGPRKVKKKPQYEGITFASAAEIKCAKDMQERGILWEYEPMKLKWTPPDKNYAVDFGVTRADGSVIYIEYKGYLRSEDKVKMIVIKRQHPSIDIRIVFTHPEKPVEGATKRKDGSKLSNAEWATKNGYLYAEKVIPDEWLKVGG
;
A
#
# COMPACT_ATOMS: atom_id res chain seq x y z
N MET A 1 37.91 4.26 15.07
CA MET A 1 36.72 3.37 14.85
C MET A 1 35.54 3.96 15.61
N ALA A 2 34.52 4.40 14.90
CA ALA A 2 33.31 4.95 15.52
C ALA A 2 32.33 3.81 15.81
N PHE A 3 32.08 3.53 17.09
CA PHE A 3 31.08 2.57 17.52
C PHE A 3 29.68 3.17 17.32
N HIS A 4 28.95 2.73 16.27
CA HIS A 4 27.54 3.04 16.09
C HIS A 4 26.72 2.21 17.10
N ARG A 5 26.34 2.79 18.23
CA ARG A 5 25.32 2.23 19.13
C ARG A 5 23.97 2.21 18.41
N LYS A 6 23.52 1.03 17.99
CA LYS A 6 22.13 0.82 17.56
C LYS A 6 21.22 0.96 18.78
N PHE A 7 20.49 2.07 18.87
CA PHE A 7 19.39 2.20 19.83
C PHE A 7 18.29 1.22 19.44
N LYS A 8 18.12 0.15 20.23
CA LYS A 8 16.94 -0.70 20.15
C LYS A 8 15.75 0.14 20.65
N LYS A 9 14.85 0.52 19.74
CA LYS A 9 13.55 1.05 20.14
C LYS A 9 12.82 -0.04 20.90
N GLY A 10 12.60 0.14 22.20
CA GLY A 10 11.79 -0.74 23.02
C GLY A 10 10.34 -0.84 22.50
N PRO A 11 9.57 -1.84 22.95
CA PRO A 11 8.18 -2.01 22.52
C PRO A 11 7.40 -0.72 22.78
N ARG A 12 6.68 -0.23 21.75
CA ARG A 12 5.80 0.94 21.90
C ARG A 12 4.74 0.60 22.94
N LYS A 13 4.78 1.25 24.09
CA LYS A 13 3.69 1.16 25.08
C LYS A 13 2.40 1.61 24.40
N VAL A 14 1.44 0.71 24.32
CA VAL A 14 0.08 1.04 23.87
C VAL A 14 -0.48 2.03 24.90
N LYS A 15 -0.64 3.30 24.51
CA LYS A 15 -1.23 4.32 25.39
C LYS A 15 -2.69 3.94 25.60
N LYS A 16 -3.13 3.79 26.85
CA LYS A 16 -4.54 3.63 27.16
C LYS A 16 -5.29 4.86 26.65
N LYS A 17 -6.43 4.61 25.99
CA LYS A 17 -7.31 5.71 25.57
C LYS A 17 -7.83 6.46 26.79
N PRO A 18 -7.92 7.78 26.75
CA PRO A 18 -8.40 8.58 27.87
C PRO A 18 -9.89 8.36 28.13
N GLN A 19 -10.29 8.47 29.39
CA GLN A 19 -11.69 8.28 29.82
C GLN A 19 -12.19 9.51 30.61
N TYR A 20 -13.47 9.82 30.42
CA TYR A 20 -14.18 10.85 31.18
C TYR A 20 -15.67 10.45 31.30
N GLU A 21 -16.26 10.59 32.47
CA GLU A 21 -17.66 10.23 32.76
C GLU A 21 -18.05 8.81 32.28
N GLY A 22 -17.14 7.85 32.44
CA GLY A 22 -17.34 6.45 32.01
C GLY A 22 -17.21 6.20 30.50
N ILE A 23 -16.98 7.24 29.70
CA ILE A 23 -16.85 7.17 28.25
C ILE A 23 -15.37 7.13 27.88
N THR A 24 -14.99 6.25 26.95
CA THR A 24 -13.65 6.17 26.38
C THR A 24 -13.57 7.03 25.13
N PHE A 25 -12.73 8.07 25.16
CA PHE A 25 -12.54 9.00 24.05
C PHE A 25 -11.34 8.61 23.18
N ALA A 26 -11.35 9.04 21.94
CA ALA A 26 -10.23 8.82 21.03
C ALA A 26 -9.02 9.69 21.40
N SER A 27 -9.24 10.88 21.96
CA SER A 27 -8.18 11.82 22.32
C SER A 27 -8.49 12.63 23.58
N ALA A 28 -7.45 13.17 24.22
CA ALA A 28 -7.59 14.10 25.33
C ALA A 28 -8.22 15.44 24.92
N ALA A 29 -8.09 15.84 23.66
CA ALA A 29 -8.72 17.04 23.12
C ALA A 29 -10.25 16.92 23.10
N GLU A 30 -10.76 15.74 22.77
CA GLU A 30 -12.20 15.47 22.80
C GLU A 30 -12.76 15.53 24.23
N ILE A 31 -12.03 15.04 25.22
CA ILE A 31 -12.41 15.18 26.65
C ILE A 31 -12.48 16.66 27.05
N LYS A 32 -11.51 17.46 26.60
CA LYS A 32 -11.52 18.91 26.90
C LYS A 32 -12.78 19.57 26.32
N CYS A 33 -13.16 19.19 25.11
CA CYS A 33 -14.38 19.66 24.47
C CYS A 33 -15.64 19.22 25.24
N ALA A 34 -15.71 17.95 25.66
CA ALA A 34 -16.83 17.44 26.47
C ALA A 34 -16.98 18.16 27.80
N LYS A 35 -15.86 18.48 28.48
CA LYS A 35 -15.85 19.25 29.72
C LYS A 35 -16.37 20.68 29.52
N ASP A 36 -15.92 21.37 28.47
CA ASP A 36 -16.39 22.70 28.13
C ASP A 36 -17.90 22.71 27.90
N MET A 37 -18.41 21.75 27.14
CA MET A 37 -19.85 21.60 26.91
C MET A 37 -20.61 21.35 28.23
N GLN A 38 -20.07 20.48 29.07
CA GLN A 38 -20.67 20.19 30.38
C GLN A 38 -20.74 21.45 31.28
N GLU A 39 -19.66 22.21 31.37
CA GLU A 39 -19.57 23.43 32.14
C GLU A 39 -20.54 24.52 31.65
N ARG A 40 -20.79 24.53 30.32
CA ARG A 40 -21.75 25.47 29.70
C ARG A 40 -23.18 24.97 29.69
N GLY A 41 -23.47 23.81 30.30
CA GLY A 41 -24.81 23.24 30.35
C GLY A 41 -25.35 22.79 28.98
N ILE A 42 -24.46 22.52 28.01
CA ILE A 42 -24.82 22.03 26.69
C ILE A 42 -25.07 20.52 26.79
N LEU A 43 -26.20 20.05 26.27
CA LEU A 43 -26.50 18.64 26.14
C LEU A 43 -25.65 18.08 25.01
N TRP A 44 -24.92 17.01 25.28
CA TRP A 44 -24.05 16.36 24.31
C TRP A 44 -24.10 14.85 24.44
N GLU A 45 -23.75 14.17 23.36
CA GLU A 45 -23.54 12.71 23.25
C GLU A 45 -22.28 12.44 22.47
N TYR A 46 -21.52 11.43 22.89
CA TYR A 46 -20.27 11.06 22.21
C TYR A 46 -20.55 9.99 21.15
N GLU A 47 -20.11 10.23 19.92
CA GLU A 47 -20.31 9.34 18.75
C GLU A 47 -21.76 8.86 18.59
N PRO A 48 -22.77 9.78 18.53
CA PRO A 48 -24.19 9.41 18.54
C PRO A 48 -24.61 8.59 17.32
N MET A 49 -23.86 8.68 16.21
CA MET A 49 -24.15 7.91 15.00
C MET A 49 -22.87 7.60 14.20
N LYS A 50 -22.97 6.58 13.36
CA LYS A 50 -21.93 6.24 12.37
C LYS A 50 -22.51 6.41 10.98
N LEU A 51 -21.91 7.29 10.18
CA LEU A 51 -22.26 7.48 8.78
C LEU A 51 -21.37 6.61 7.90
N LYS A 52 -21.99 5.82 7.03
CA LYS A 52 -21.25 5.14 5.95
C LYS A 52 -20.83 6.18 4.92
N TRP A 53 -19.58 6.13 4.51
CA TRP A 53 -19.11 6.93 3.39
C TRP A 53 -18.40 6.04 2.38
N THR A 54 -18.57 6.35 1.11
CA THR A 54 -17.87 5.67 0.03
C THR A 54 -16.77 6.61 -0.44
N PRO A 55 -15.50 6.18 -0.44
CA PRO A 55 -14.42 6.97 -1.01
C PRO A 55 -14.73 7.28 -2.47
N PRO A 56 -14.33 8.45 -3.01
CA PRO A 56 -14.46 8.73 -4.43
C PRO A 56 -13.69 7.69 -5.24
N ASP A 57 -14.21 7.35 -6.42
CA ASP A 57 -13.54 6.45 -7.35
C ASP A 57 -12.12 6.94 -7.64
N LYS A 58 -11.17 6.02 -7.63
CA LYS A 58 -9.77 6.31 -7.94
C LYS A 58 -9.44 5.78 -9.33
N ASN A 59 -8.81 6.60 -10.12
CA ASN A 59 -8.27 6.19 -11.40
C ASN A 59 -6.81 5.76 -11.23
N TYR A 60 -6.43 4.74 -12.01
CA TYR A 60 -5.07 4.29 -12.14
C TYR A 60 -4.58 4.52 -13.57
N ALA A 61 -3.55 5.33 -13.73
CA ALA A 61 -2.89 5.54 -15.00
C ALA A 61 -1.65 4.65 -15.07
N VAL A 62 -1.61 3.72 -16.03
CA VAL A 62 -0.39 2.97 -16.35
C VAL A 62 0.61 3.89 -17.03
N ASP A 63 1.91 3.63 -16.82
CA ASP A 63 2.95 4.53 -17.32
C ASP A 63 3.03 4.57 -18.85
N PHE A 64 2.95 3.41 -19.53
CA PHE A 64 3.07 3.32 -20.97
C PHE A 64 2.10 2.30 -21.58
N GLY A 65 1.62 2.60 -22.79
CA GLY A 65 1.02 1.63 -23.69
C GLY A 65 1.98 1.34 -24.83
N VAL A 66 2.24 0.07 -25.11
CA VAL A 66 3.14 -0.37 -26.18
C VAL A 66 2.37 -1.17 -27.21
N THR A 67 2.32 -0.67 -28.43
CA THR A 67 1.65 -1.36 -29.55
C THR A 67 2.60 -2.36 -30.20
N ARG A 68 2.16 -3.62 -30.28
CA ARG A 68 2.87 -4.70 -30.93
C ARG A 68 2.61 -4.73 -32.43
N ALA A 69 3.38 -5.54 -33.18
CA ALA A 69 3.30 -5.63 -34.63
C ALA A 69 1.90 -6.05 -35.15
N ASP A 70 1.14 -6.82 -34.35
CA ASP A 70 -0.24 -7.24 -34.67
C ASP A 70 -1.31 -6.21 -34.32
N GLY A 71 -0.90 -5.04 -33.82
CA GLY A 71 -1.79 -3.98 -33.34
C GLY A 71 -2.32 -4.17 -31.91
N SER A 72 -2.00 -5.29 -31.24
CA SER A 72 -2.33 -5.48 -29.84
C SER A 72 -1.50 -4.55 -28.94
N VAL A 73 -2.05 -4.18 -27.79
CA VAL A 73 -1.39 -3.27 -26.85
C VAL A 73 -1.11 -4.00 -25.55
N ILE A 74 0.11 -3.91 -25.09
CA ILE A 74 0.51 -4.24 -23.71
C ILE A 74 0.75 -2.95 -22.94
N TYR A 75 0.46 -2.98 -21.66
CA TYR A 75 0.64 -1.83 -20.78
C TYR A 75 1.80 -2.07 -19.84
N ILE A 76 2.66 -1.08 -19.68
CA ILE A 76 3.88 -1.18 -18.89
C ILE A 76 3.78 -0.28 -17.68
N GLU A 77 4.00 -0.85 -16.51
CA GLU A 77 4.23 -0.15 -15.25
C GLU A 77 5.70 -0.21 -14.91
N TYR A 78 6.34 0.92 -14.72
CA TYR A 78 7.75 1.01 -14.37
C TYR A 78 7.91 1.26 -12.87
N LYS A 79 8.65 0.40 -12.16
CA LYS A 79 8.81 0.46 -10.70
C LYS A 79 10.25 0.28 -10.25
N GLY A 80 10.71 1.14 -9.36
CA GLY A 80 11.95 0.93 -8.61
C GLY A 80 11.81 -0.20 -7.61
N TYR A 81 10.73 -0.17 -6.82
CA TYR A 81 10.29 -1.25 -5.95
C TYR A 81 8.80 -1.07 -5.61
N LEU A 82 8.17 -2.13 -5.09
CA LEU A 82 6.76 -2.11 -4.74
C LEU A 82 6.54 -1.65 -3.29
N ARG A 83 5.82 -0.56 -3.14
CA ARG A 83 5.32 -0.09 -1.84
C ARG A 83 4.08 -0.87 -1.44
N SER A 84 3.72 -0.80 -0.17
CA SER A 84 2.53 -1.51 0.36
C SER A 84 1.25 -1.11 -0.38
N GLU A 85 1.06 0.18 -0.65
CA GLU A 85 -0.07 0.68 -1.42
C GLU A 85 -0.07 0.23 -2.89
N ASP A 86 1.11 0.15 -3.53
CA ASP A 86 1.25 -0.35 -4.91
C ASP A 86 0.83 -1.82 -5.00
N LYS A 87 1.24 -2.64 -4.04
CA LYS A 87 0.88 -4.07 -3.98
C LYS A 87 -0.64 -4.26 -3.95
N VAL A 88 -1.32 -3.54 -3.07
CA VAL A 88 -2.79 -3.62 -2.96
C VAL A 88 -3.45 -3.13 -4.24
N LYS A 89 -3.03 -1.99 -4.76
CA LYS A 89 -3.55 -1.41 -6.00
C LYS A 89 -3.40 -2.36 -7.19
N MET A 90 -2.22 -2.92 -7.40
CA MET A 90 -1.95 -3.82 -8.52
C MET A 90 -2.79 -5.11 -8.43
N ILE A 91 -2.96 -5.69 -7.24
CA ILE A 91 -3.83 -6.87 -7.05
C ILE A 91 -5.27 -6.54 -7.42
N VAL A 92 -5.79 -5.41 -6.96
CA VAL A 92 -7.17 -4.99 -7.22
C VAL A 92 -7.38 -4.72 -8.72
N ILE A 93 -6.47 -4.00 -9.36
CA ILE A 93 -6.53 -3.69 -10.80
C ILE A 93 -6.56 -4.97 -11.63
N LYS A 94 -5.68 -5.92 -11.35
CA LYS A 94 -5.67 -7.21 -12.08
C LYS A 94 -6.98 -7.98 -11.92
N ARG A 95 -7.56 -7.94 -10.72
CA ARG A 95 -8.85 -8.59 -10.45
C ARG A 95 -10.01 -7.92 -11.18
N GLN A 96 -10.03 -6.59 -11.21
CA GLN A 96 -11.11 -5.82 -11.84
C GLN A 96 -10.97 -5.72 -13.36
N HIS A 97 -9.76 -5.82 -13.89
CA HIS A 97 -9.44 -5.69 -15.31
C HIS A 97 -8.61 -6.88 -15.82
N PRO A 98 -9.12 -8.12 -15.74
CA PRO A 98 -8.34 -9.31 -16.06
C PRO A 98 -7.96 -9.43 -17.55
N SER A 99 -8.67 -8.74 -18.45
CA SER A 99 -8.39 -8.71 -19.88
C SER A 99 -7.29 -7.73 -20.28
N ILE A 100 -6.87 -6.84 -19.38
CA ILE A 100 -5.82 -5.86 -19.65
C ILE A 100 -4.45 -6.48 -19.34
N ASP A 101 -3.59 -6.57 -20.37
CA ASP A 101 -2.24 -7.10 -20.23
C ASP A 101 -1.31 -6.01 -19.67
N ILE A 102 -1.15 -6.01 -18.35
CA ILE A 102 -0.24 -5.11 -17.64
C ILE A 102 1.00 -5.91 -17.24
N ARG A 103 2.16 -5.40 -17.60
CA ARG A 103 3.50 -5.99 -17.29
C ARG A 103 4.34 -5.00 -16.53
N ILE A 104 5.24 -5.46 -15.69
CA ILE A 104 6.04 -4.62 -14.81
C ILE A 104 7.50 -4.64 -15.23
N VAL A 105 8.10 -3.47 -15.38
CA VAL A 105 9.54 -3.33 -15.54
C VAL A 105 10.12 -2.80 -14.24
N PHE A 106 10.93 -3.61 -13.56
CA PHE A 106 11.60 -3.22 -12.33
C PHE A 106 13.01 -2.73 -12.58
N THR A 107 13.41 -1.67 -11.88
CA THR A 107 14.82 -1.28 -11.83
C THR A 107 15.65 -2.31 -11.06
N HIS A 108 15.05 -2.88 -9.99
CA HIS A 108 15.69 -3.83 -9.08
C HIS A 108 14.74 -4.96 -8.72
N PRO A 109 14.56 -5.97 -9.59
CA PRO A 109 13.64 -7.09 -9.34
C PRO A 109 14.03 -7.93 -8.13
N GLU A 110 15.31 -7.97 -7.78
CA GLU A 110 15.87 -8.71 -6.64
C GLU A 110 15.60 -8.06 -5.28
N LYS A 111 15.30 -6.75 -5.24
CA LYS A 111 15.06 -6.05 -3.99
C LYS A 111 13.75 -6.48 -3.33
N PRO A 112 13.70 -6.51 -1.99
CA PRO A 112 12.47 -6.86 -1.28
C PRO A 112 11.39 -5.82 -1.47
N VAL A 113 10.13 -6.29 -1.56
CA VAL A 113 8.97 -5.40 -1.50
C VAL A 113 8.86 -4.74 -0.12
N GLU A 114 8.22 -3.59 -0.04
CA GLU A 114 7.99 -2.91 1.24
C GLU A 114 7.21 -3.79 2.21
N GLY A 115 7.63 -3.79 3.47
CA GLY A 115 6.98 -4.57 4.54
C GLY A 115 7.24 -6.08 4.49
N ALA A 116 8.10 -6.57 3.58
CA ALA A 116 8.42 -7.98 3.50
C ALA A 116 9.08 -8.48 4.79
N THR A 117 8.52 -9.54 5.36
CA THR A 117 9.07 -10.21 6.55
C THR A 117 10.25 -11.10 6.19
N LYS A 118 11.19 -11.23 7.12
CA LYS A 118 12.34 -12.10 6.95
C LYS A 118 11.91 -13.56 7.11
N ARG A 119 12.27 -14.40 6.13
CA ARG A 119 12.06 -15.85 6.15
C ARG A 119 13.09 -16.54 7.07
N LYS A 120 12.91 -17.83 7.33
CA LYS A 120 13.83 -18.64 8.13
C LYS A 120 15.24 -18.68 7.56
N ASP A 121 15.37 -18.69 6.23
CA ASP A 121 16.65 -18.66 5.51
C ASP A 121 17.30 -17.27 5.43
N GLY A 122 16.66 -16.25 6.00
CA GLY A 122 17.13 -14.87 6.01
C GLY A 122 16.70 -14.04 4.80
N SER A 123 16.12 -14.63 3.77
CA SER A 123 15.60 -13.92 2.59
C SER A 123 14.31 -13.18 2.89
N LYS A 124 13.92 -12.29 1.96
CA LYS A 124 12.64 -11.57 1.97
C LYS A 124 11.99 -11.69 0.61
N LEU A 125 10.67 -11.56 0.56
CA LEU A 125 9.92 -11.55 -0.70
C LEU A 125 10.43 -10.40 -1.60
N SER A 126 10.99 -10.76 -2.76
CA SER A 126 11.48 -9.78 -3.74
C SER A 126 10.35 -9.22 -4.62
N ASN A 127 10.66 -8.12 -5.35
CA ASN A 127 9.76 -7.58 -6.37
C ASN A 127 9.42 -8.63 -7.44
N ALA A 128 10.42 -9.38 -7.91
CA ALA A 128 10.26 -10.44 -8.90
C ALA A 128 9.34 -11.57 -8.39
N GLU A 129 9.60 -12.07 -7.19
CA GLU A 129 8.78 -13.12 -6.57
C GLU A 129 7.34 -12.64 -6.35
N TRP A 130 7.16 -11.39 -5.93
CA TRP A 130 5.82 -10.81 -5.77
C TRP A 130 5.07 -10.74 -7.09
N ALA A 131 5.72 -10.26 -8.15
CA ALA A 131 5.12 -10.17 -9.49
C ALA A 131 4.68 -11.55 -9.98
N THR A 132 5.56 -12.54 -9.93
CA THR A 132 5.27 -13.92 -10.31
C THR A 132 4.10 -14.50 -9.53
N LYS A 133 4.12 -14.33 -8.20
CA LYS A 133 3.07 -14.83 -7.30
C LYS A 133 1.70 -14.22 -7.62
N ASN A 134 1.66 -12.99 -8.07
CA ASN A 134 0.42 -12.27 -8.41
C ASN A 134 0.09 -12.30 -9.91
N GLY A 135 0.78 -13.14 -10.69
CA GLY A 135 0.49 -13.39 -12.10
C GLY A 135 0.89 -12.25 -13.03
N TYR A 136 1.85 -11.43 -12.64
CA TYR A 136 2.44 -10.39 -13.48
C TYR A 136 3.69 -10.90 -14.19
N LEU A 137 3.79 -10.68 -15.50
CA LEU A 137 5.06 -10.76 -16.20
C LEU A 137 5.90 -9.55 -15.80
N TYR A 138 7.19 -9.77 -15.60
CA TYR A 138 8.11 -8.70 -15.27
C TYR A 138 9.42 -8.79 -16.07
N ALA A 139 10.11 -7.67 -16.17
CA ALA A 139 11.43 -7.56 -16.74
C ALA A 139 12.31 -6.63 -15.89
N GLU A 140 13.61 -6.68 -16.13
CA GLU A 140 14.58 -5.82 -15.47
C GLU A 140 15.02 -4.68 -16.41
N LYS A 141 14.89 -3.45 -15.93
CA LYS A 141 15.38 -2.18 -16.52
C LYS A 141 14.82 -1.80 -17.88
N VAL A 142 14.62 -2.75 -18.80
CA VAL A 142 14.15 -2.47 -20.17
C VAL A 142 13.05 -3.45 -20.57
N ILE A 143 12.24 -3.04 -21.54
CA ILE A 143 11.24 -3.91 -22.15
C ILE A 143 11.96 -4.95 -23.01
N PRO A 144 11.77 -6.27 -22.76
CA PRO A 144 12.36 -7.31 -23.57
C PRO A 144 11.82 -7.33 -25.01
N ASP A 145 12.65 -7.62 -25.98
CA ASP A 145 12.24 -7.71 -27.40
C ASP A 145 11.12 -8.74 -27.62
N GLU A 146 11.14 -9.85 -26.85
CA GLU A 146 10.09 -10.87 -26.94
C GLU A 146 8.70 -10.35 -26.55
N TRP A 147 8.59 -9.30 -25.74
CA TRP A 147 7.31 -8.68 -25.43
C TRP A 147 6.72 -7.89 -26.59
N LEU A 148 7.53 -7.51 -27.55
CA LEU A 148 7.14 -6.76 -28.74
C LEU A 148 6.63 -7.67 -29.86
N LYS A 149 6.92 -8.98 -29.77
CA LYS A 149 6.48 -9.99 -30.73
C LYS A 149 5.06 -10.44 -30.43
N VAL A 150 4.36 -10.89 -31.48
CA VAL A 150 3.03 -11.50 -31.37
C VAL A 150 3.12 -12.78 -30.54
N GLY A 151 2.29 -12.93 -29.53
CA GLY A 151 2.27 -14.09 -28.63
C GLY A 151 3.37 -14.09 -27.56
N GLY A 152 4.13 -12.99 -27.44
CA GLY A 152 5.17 -12.81 -26.44
C GLY A 152 4.65 -12.32 -25.07
#